data_076ac188e2acacd9c85b7940cd13a7e8
#
_entry.id   076ac188e2acacd9c85b7940cd13a7e8
#
_cell.length_a   1.000
_cell.length_b   1.000
_cell.length_c   1.000
_cell.angle_alpha   90.00
_cell.angle_beta   90.00
_cell.angle_gamma   90.00
#
_symmetry.space_group_name_H-M   'P 1'
#
loop_
_entity.id
_entity.type
_entity.pdbx_description
1 polymer ?
#
loop_
_entity_poly.entity_id
_entity_poly.type
_entity_poly.pdbx_seq_one_letter_code
_entity_poly.pdbx_strand_id
1 'polypeptide(L)'
;MRLNPILLIVLLAGSLLAAQETPKNSAPDASAKVPTISADRGDCTASFDVLDDKGKPVYQAAIHVLIRWGVAHKTDLTVSTNYYGKAEFTGLPIYSKKAIQFDVKSGDKQGIVFFDPGNQCHAKFTVELR
;
A
#
# COMPACT_ATOMS: atom_id res chain seq x y z
N MET A 1 27.60 -13.57 -76.75
CA MET A 1 27.58 -12.80 -75.72
C MET A 1 26.81 -13.15 -74.59
N ARG A 2 27.31 -13.25 -73.52
CA ARG A 2 26.55 -13.67 -72.42
C ARG A 2 26.46 -12.59 -71.49
N LEU A 3 25.36 -12.34 -71.15
CA LEU A 3 25.09 -11.49 -70.07
C LEU A 3 24.93 -12.32 -68.85
N ASN A 4 25.76 -12.07 -68.00
CA ASN A 4 25.55 -12.61 -66.69
C ASN A 4 24.56 -11.77 -65.97
N PRO A 5 23.47 -12.33 -65.62
CA PRO A 5 22.66 -11.60 -64.70
C PRO A 5 23.41 -11.59 -63.38
N ILE A 6 23.82 -10.48 -63.05
CA ILE A 6 24.34 -10.28 -61.73
C ILE A 6 23.20 -10.44 -60.80
N LEU A 7 23.28 -11.52 -60.12
CA LEU A 7 22.29 -11.76 -59.06
C LEU A 7 22.53 -10.74 -57.98
N LEU A 8 21.70 -9.78 -58.01
CA LEU A 8 21.71 -8.82 -56.93
C LEU A 8 21.09 -9.49 -55.74
N ILE A 9 21.92 -9.96 -54.90
CA ILE A 9 21.44 -10.42 -53.60
C ILE A 9 21.24 -9.20 -52.78
N VAL A 10 20.02 -8.82 -52.72
CA VAL A 10 19.63 -7.84 -51.74
C VAL A 10 19.57 -8.57 -50.41
N LEU A 11 20.62 -8.39 -49.71
CA LEU A 11 20.56 -8.75 -48.31
C LEU A 11 19.66 -7.79 -47.62
N LEU A 12 18.48 -8.20 -47.47
CA LEU A 12 17.63 -7.56 -46.50
C LEU A 12 18.22 -7.86 -45.15
N ALA A 13 18.97 -6.94 -44.68
CA ALA A 13 19.30 -6.94 -43.29
C ALA A 13 17.98 -6.74 -42.56
N GLY A 14 17.45 -7.80 -42.09
CA GLY A 14 16.31 -7.70 -41.24
C GLY A 14 16.68 -6.87 -40.05
N SER A 15 16.07 -5.75 -39.96
CA SER A 15 16.21 -4.94 -38.79
C SER A 15 15.64 -5.74 -37.65
N LEU A 16 16.52 -6.21 -36.87
CA LEU A 16 16.08 -6.72 -35.60
C LEU A 16 15.62 -5.56 -34.79
N LEU A 17 14.36 -5.44 -34.72
CA LEU A 17 13.85 -4.63 -33.67
C LEU A 17 14.09 -5.34 -32.39
N ALA A 18 15.04 -4.89 -31.66
CA ALA A 18 15.18 -5.28 -30.31
C ALA A 18 13.88 -4.92 -29.58
N ALA A 19 13.25 -5.90 -29.07
CA ALA A 19 12.10 -5.67 -28.24
C ALA A 19 12.48 -4.70 -27.16
N GLN A 20 11.74 -3.63 -27.08
CA GLN A 20 11.97 -2.64 -26.06
C GLN A 20 11.49 -3.18 -24.76
N GLU A 21 12.40 -3.68 -24.01
CA GLU A 21 12.08 -4.05 -22.66
C GLU A 21 11.87 -2.80 -21.85
N THR A 22 10.69 -2.67 -21.33
CA THR A 22 10.46 -1.66 -20.33
C THR A 22 11.39 -1.93 -19.16
N PRO A 23 12.13 -0.93 -18.74
CA PRO A 23 13.03 -1.12 -17.62
C PRO A 23 12.26 -1.51 -16.38
N LYS A 24 12.55 -2.68 -15.88
CA LYS A 24 11.89 -3.19 -14.68
C LYS A 24 12.37 -2.53 -13.41
N ASN A 25 13.41 -1.79 -13.49
CA ASN A 25 13.95 -1.05 -12.39
C ASN A 25 13.56 0.41 -12.44
N SER A 26 12.53 0.73 -13.17
CA SER A 26 11.86 1.97 -12.94
C SER A 26 11.44 2.03 -11.48
N ALA A 27 11.29 3.24 -10.96
CA ALA A 27 10.88 3.46 -9.59
C ALA A 27 9.72 2.53 -9.23
N PRO A 28 9.74 1.95 -8.02
CA PRO A 28 8.65 1.07 -7.62
C PRO A 28 7.33 1.78 -7.79
N ASP A 29 6.37 1.05 -8.30
CA ASP A 29 5.02 1.55 -8.47
C ASP A 29 4.54 2.10 -7.13
N ALA A 30 4.15 3.36 -7.11
CA ALA A 30 3.69 4.03 -5.90
C ALA A 30 2.52 3.28 -5.26
N SER A 31 1.70 2.61 -6.06
CA SER A 31 0.55 1.85 -5.56
C SER A 31 0.96 0.56 -4.85
N ALA A 32 2.19 0.08 -5.03
CA ALA A 32 2.71 -1.11 -4.35
C ALA A 32 3.40 -0.78 -3.03
N LYS A 33 3.82 0.47 -2.84
CA LYS A 33 4.47 0.89 -1.61
C LYS A 33 3.46 0.96 -0.47
N VAL A 34 3.85 0.47 0.71
CA VAL A 34 2.97 0.52 1.88
C VAL A 34 2.94 1.95 2.42
N PRO A 35 1.79 2.62 2.39
CA PRO A 35 1.66 3.95 2.95
C PRO A 35 1.85 3.89 4.47
N THR A 36 2.64 4.80 4.98
CA THR A 36 2.96 4.85 6.40
C THR A 36 2.78 6.27 6.89
N ILE A 37 2.12 6.42 8.03
CA ILE A 37 1.94 7.72 8.67
C ILE A 37 2.30 7.61 10.14
N SER A 38 2.96 8.64 10.67
CA SER A 38 3.38 8.66 12.06
C SER A 38 2.46 9.56 12.87
N ALA A 39 2.08 9.09 14.04
CA ALA A 39 1.34 9.90 15.02
C ALA A 39 2.24 10.75 15.89
N ASP A 40 3.55 10.49 15.87
CA ASP A 40 4.55 11.20 16.69
C ASP A 40 4.21 11.19 18.18
N ARG A 41 3.66 10.08 18.67
CA ARG A 41 3.26 9.96 20.09
C ARG A 41 3.99 8.85 20.83
N GLY A 42 4.81 8.05 20.18
CA GLY A 42 5.52 6.95 20.81
C GLY A 42 6.15 6.02 19.80
N ASP A 43 6.45 4.80 20.21
CA ASP A 43 7.16 3.82 19.40
C ASP A 43 6.30 2.65 18.94
N CYS A 44 5.02 2.64 19.27
CA CYS A 44 4.14 1.54 18.85
C CYS A 44 3.72 1.68 17.40
N THR A 45 3.37 0.56 16.79
CA THR A 45 2.96 0.49 15.38
C THR A 45 1.72 -0.37 15.22
N ALA A 46 0.95 -0.08 14.17
CA ALA A 46 -0.19 -0.90 13.77
C ALA A 46 -0.16 -1.05 12.26
N SER A 47 -0.07 -2.29 11.80
CA SER A 47 -0.08 -2.62 10.38
C SER A 47 -1.42 -3.22 10.00
N PHE A 48 -1.90 -2.88 8.81
CA PHE A 48 -3.22 -3.29 8.34
C PHE A 48 -3.14 -4.04 7.03
N ASP A 49 -3.91 -5.12 6.96
CA ASP A 49 -4.30 -5.81 5.74
C ASP A 49 -5.82 -5.68 5.62
N VAL A 50 -6.29 -4.94 4.63
CA VAL A 50 -7.72 -4.71 4.42
C VAL A 50 -8.21 -5.59 3.28
N LEU A 51 -9.19 -6.41 3.57
CA LEU A 51 -9.77 -7.36 2.65
C LEU A 51 -11.26 -7.10 2.47
N ASP A 52 -11.80 -7.48 1.32
CA ASP A 52 -13.24 -7.48 1.11
C ASP A 52 -13.86 -8.77 1.66
N ASP A 53 -15.16 -8.93 1.49
CA ASP A 53 -15.89 -10.11 1.95
C ASP A 53 -15.52 -11.39 1.20
N LYS A 54 -14.74 -11.28 0.13
CA LYS A 54 -14.23 -12.41 -0.65
C LYS A 54 -12.76 -12.70 -0.38
N GLY A 55 -12.16 -11.97 0.57
CA GLY A 55 -10.76 -12.13 0.91
C GLY A 55 -9.78 -11.45 -0.04
N LYS A 56 -10.25 -10.55 -0.89
CA LYS A 56 -9.37 -9.82 -1.80
C LYS A 56 -8.91 -8.51 -1.20
N PRO A 57 -7.66 -8.10 -1.47
CA PRO A 57 -7.16 -6.81 -0.99
C PRO A 57 -8.00 -5.65 -1.49
N VAL A 58 -8.21 -4.67 -0.63
CA VAL A 58 -8.96 -3.47 -0.98
C VAL A 58 -7.99 -2.31 -1.16
N TYR A 59 -7.97 -1.75 -2.37
CA TYR A 59 -7.17 -0.58 -2.70
C TYR A 59 -7.89 0.69 -2.28
N GLN A 60 -7.13 1.63 -1.69
CA GLN A 60 -7.65 2.93 -1.24
C GLN A 60 -8.77 2.85 -0.21
N ALA A 61 -8.73 1.83 0.63
CA ALA A 61 -9.55 1.85 1.84
C ALA A 61 -8.99 2.90 2.80
N ALA A 62 -9.84 3.76 3.30
CA ALA A 62 -9.43 4.81 4.24
C ALA A 62 -9.40 4.25 5.65
N ILE A 63 -8.27 4.37 6.32
CA ILE A 63 -8.11 3.98 7.72
C ILE A 63 -7.94 5.25 8.55
N HIS A 64 -8.88 5.48 9.44
CA HIS A 64 -8.93 6.69 10.25
C HIS A 64 -8.74 6.34 11.72
N VAL A 65 -7.98 7.18 12.41
CA VAL A 65 -7.77 7.06 13.84
C VAL A 65 -7.75 8.44 14.47
N LEU A 66 -8.39 8.56 15.63
CA LEU A 66 -8.32 9.72 16.48
C LEU A 66 -7.62 9.34 17.78
N ILE A 67 -6.46 9.94 18.02
CA ILE A 67 -5.66 9.65 19.20
C ILE A 67 -5.76 10.84 20.14
N ARG A 68 -6.27 10.60 21.35
CA ARG A 68 -6.34 11.64 22.38
C ARG A 68 -5.11 11.55 23.25
N TRP A 69 -4.54 12.72 23.53
CA TRP A 69 -3.34 12.78 24.37
C TRP A 69 -3.33 14.09 25.17
N GLY A 70 -2.63 14.06 26.29
CA GLY A 70 -2.62 15.22 27.18
C GLY A 70 -3.99 15.49 27.78
N VAL A 71 -4.26 16.74 28.11
CA VAL A 71 -5.50 17.12 28.77
C VAL A 71 -6.61 17.38 27.75
N ALA A 72 -6.26 18.00 26.60
CA ALA A 72 -7.27 18.40 25.61
C ALA A 72 -6.76 18.29 24.18
N HIS A 73 -5.74 17.48 23.96
CA HIS A 73 -5.13 17.33 22.63
C HIS A 73 -5.61 16.09 21.92
N LYS A 74 -5.64 16.16 20.61
CA LYS A 74 -5.98 15.01 19.77
C LYS A 74 -5.18 15.08 18.48
N THR A 75 -4.84 13.91 17.97
CA THR A 75 -4.22 13.74 16.66
C THR A 75 -5.15 12.92 15.79
N ASP A 76 -5.52 13.49 14.66
CA ASP A 76 -6.46 12.88 13.72
C ASP A 76 -5.68 12.47 12.47
N LEU A 77 -5.65 11.19 12.17
CA LEU A 77 -4.87 10.66 11.07
C LEU A 77 -5.73 9.78 10.17
N THR A 78 -5.49 9.90 8.88
CA THR A 78 -6.10 9.02 7.87
C THR A 78 -5.05 8.60 6.87
N VAL A 79 -5.01 7.31 6.56
CA VAL A 79 -4.15 6.76 5.52
C VAL A 79 -4.98 5.84 4.64
N SER A 80 -4.68 5.81 3.35
CA SER A 80 -5.36 4.92 2.41
C SER A 80 -4.47 3.72 2.09
N THR A 81 -5.08 2.55 1.96
CA THR A 81 -4.35 1.33 1.64
C THR A 81 -3.77 1.37 0.23
N ASN A 82 -2.67 0.67 0.05
CA ASN A 82 -2.06 0.49 -1.26
C ASN A 82 -2.81 -0.58 -2.08
N TYR A 83 -2.26 -0.90 -3.24
CA TYR A 83 -2.85 -1.87 -4.15
C TYR A 83 -3.03 -3.25 -3.51
N TYR A 84 -2.22 -3.58 -2.52
CA TYR A 84 -2.30 -4.87 -1.81
C TYR A 84 -3.13 -4.80 -0.53
N GLY A 85 -3.87 -3.72 -0.32
CA GLY A 85 -4.70 -3.54 0.86
C GLY A 85 -3.92 -3.24 2.13
N LYS A 86 -2.68 -2.77 2.01
CA LYS A 86 -1.79 -2.56 3.15
C LYS A 86 -1.62 -1.10 3.49
N ALA A 87 -1.52 -0.83 4.77
CA ALA A 87 -1.17 0.48 5.31
C ALA A 87 -0.58 0.29 6.71
N GLU A 88 0.15 1.29 7.18
CA GLU A 88 0.82 1.21 8.47
C GLU A 88 0.76 2.55 9.20
N PHE A 89 0.52 2.47 10.49
CA PHE A 89 0.65 3.59 11.41
C PHE A 89 1.86 3.36 12.32
N THR A 90 2.69 4.38 12.44
CA THR A 90 3.83 4.37 13.35
C THR A 90 3.67 5.48 14.37
N GLY A 91 4.61 5.60 15.29
CA GLY A 91 4.58 6.67 16.27
C GLY A 91 3.37 6.65 17.17
N LEU A 92 2.73 5.49 17.33
CA LEU A 92 1.57 5.35 18.21
C LEU A 92 1.98 5.37 19.66
N PRO A 93 1.13 5.87 20.56
CA PRO A 93 1.50 5.94 21.98
C PRO A 93 1.71 4.55 22.57
N ILE A 94 2.65 4.44 23.49
CA ILE A 94 2.93 3.17 24.18
C ILE A 94 1.91 2.87 25.27
N TYR A 95 1.05 3.81 25.59
CA TYR A 95 0.01 3.67 26.59
C TYR A 95 -1.22 4.46 26.18
N SER A 96 -2.39 3.85 26.40
CA SER A 96 -3.67 4.51 26.22
C SER A 96 -4.63 4.02 27.30
N LYS A 97 -5.37 4.93 27.89
CA LYS A 97 -6.39 4.57 28.91
C LYS A 97 -7.47 3.67 28.34
N LYS A 98 -7.82 3.94 27.07
CA LYS A 98 -8.82 3.15 26.34
C LYS A 98 -8.14 2.61 25.09
N ALA A 99 -8.63 1.49 24.59
CA ALA A 99 -8.18 0.98 23.30
C ALA A 99 -8.39 2.04 22.22
N ILE A 100 -7.42 2.14 21.35
CA ILE A 100 -7.46 3.08 20.23
C ILE A 100 -8.27 2.46 19.10
N GLN A 101 -9.30 3.18 18.64
CA GLN A 101 -10.18 2.67 17.61
C GLN A 101 -9.73 3.13 16.24
N PHE A 102 -9.55 2.17 15.33
CA PHE A 102 -9.32 2.44 13.93
C PHE A 102 -10.59 2.13 13.13
N ASP A 103 -11.03 3.10 12.35
CA ASP A 103 -12.18 2.94 11.47
C ASP A 103 -11.70 2.77 10.05
N VAL A 104 -12.13 1.71 9.39
CA VAL A 104 -11.72 1.41 8.01
C VAL A 104 -12.95 1.48 7.14
N LYS A 105 -12.87 2.23 6.05
CA LYS A 105 -13.99 2.43 5.13
C LYS A 105 -13.56 2.33 3.68
N SER A 106 -14.42 1.73 2.87
CA SER A 106 -14.29 1.73 1.43
C SER A 106 -15.69 1.71 0.82
N GLY A 107 -16.12 2.83 0.25
CA GLY A 107 -17.48 2.98 -0.23
C GLY A 107 -18.47 2.88 0.93
N ASP A 108 -19.43 1.98 0.83
CA ASP A 108 -20.43 1.73 1.86
C ASP A 108 -20.03 0.60 2.82
N LYS A 109 -18.85 0.02 2.64
CA LYS A 109 -18.34 -1.04 3.50
C LYS A 109 -17.41 -0.48 4.56
N GLN A 110 -17.42 -1.11 5.71
CA GLN A 110 -16.62 -0.62 6.83
C GLN A 110 -16.16 -1.76 7.73
N GLY A 111 -15.16 -1.45 8.54
CA GLY A 111 -14.64 -2.32 9.57
C GLY A 111 -14.06 -1.50 10.70
N ILE A 112 -13.99 -2.08 11.88
CA ILE A 112 -13.45 -1.41 13.06
C ILE A 112 -12.50 -2.37 13.75
N VAL A 113 -11.34 -1.87 14.18
CA VAL A 113 -10.43 -2.62 15.04
C VAL A 113 -10.04 -1.77 16.23
N PHE A 114 -9.71 -2.44 17.33
CA PHE A 114 -9.25 -1.80 18.54
C PHE A 114 -7.80 -2.19 18.80
N PHE A 115 -6.99 -1.20 19.08
CA PHE A 115 -5.57 -1.35 19.34
C PHE A 115 -5.27 -0.98 20.78
N ASP A 116 -4.71 -1.93 21.52
CA ASP A 116 -4.25 -1.71 22.88
C ASP A 116 -2.72 -1.77 22.92
N PRO A 117 -2.05 -0.62 22.93
CA PRO A 117 -0.58 -0.59 22.88
C PRO A 117 0.07 -1.22 24.11
N GLY A 118 -0.60 -1.16 25.26
CA GLY A 118 -0.07 -1.78 26.48
C GLY A 118 -0.04 -3.30 26.43
N ASN A 119 -0.89 -3.89 25.61
CA ASN A 119 -0.94 -5.33 25.40
C ASN A 119 -0.04 -5.77 24.25
N GLN A 120 -0.06 -5.02 23.14
CA GLN A 120 0.72 -5.37 21.96
C GLN A 120 1.14 -4.10 21.24
N CYS A 121 2.38 -3.67 21.48
CA CYS A 121 2.90 -2.42 20.94
C CYS A 121 3.06 -2.44 19.41
N HIS A 122 3.43 -3.60 18.85
CA HIS A 122 3.54 -3.77 17.39
C HIS A 122 2.48 -4.75 16.93
N ALA A 123 1.34 -4.23 16.51
CA ALA A 123 0.18 -5.04 16.17
C ALA A 123 0.00 -5.14 14.67
N LYS A 124 -0.58 -6.29 14.24
CA LYS A 124 -1.01 -6.50 12.86
C LYS A 124 -2.49 -6.83 12.88
N PHE A 125 -3.22 -6.15 12.01
CA PHE A 125 -4.66 -6.35 11.89
C PHE A 125 -5.03 -6.78 10.48
N THR A 126 -5.85 -7.81 10.39
CA THR A 126 -6.52 -8.17 9.15
C THR A 126 -7.98 -7.74 9.29
N VAL A 127 -8.40 -6.81 8.45
CA VAL A 127 -9.73 -6.21 8.53
C VAL A 127 -10.53 -6.63 7.32
N GLU A 128 -11.63 -7.33 7.57
CA GLU A 128 -12.55 -7.69 6.51
C GLU A 128 -13.69 -6.67 6.48
N LEU A 129 -13.87 -6.02 5.35
CA LEU A 129 -14.92 -5.01 5.19
C LEU A 129 -16.26 -5.66 4.85
N ARG A 130 -17.31 -5.18 5.47
CA ARG A 130 -18.68 -5.69 5.27
C ARG A 130 -19.67 -4.55 5.08
#